data_f1f1ab4be5de4bb9003ba61e693d123f
#
_entry.id   f1f1ab4be5de4bb9003ba61e693d123f
#
_cell.length_a   1.000
_cell.length_b   1.000
_cell.length_c   1.000
_cell.angle_alpha   90.00
_cell.angle_beta   90.00
_cell.angle_gamma   90.00
#
_symmetry.space_group_name_H-M   'P 1'
#
loop_
_entity.id
_entity.type
_entity.pdbx_description
1 polymer ?
#
loop_
_entity_poly.entity_id
_entity_poly.type
_entity_poly.pdbx_seq_one_letter_code
_entity_poly.pdbx_strand_id
1 'polypeptide(L)'
;MEHFYPKSLYTERTFEWENLLYCCKQRNNKKLNHDTYQFPIVNPYDDDPADYFTYMDIMIKSKNNSLHEIADRTIRVCGLTSYRLISARSKILVNFRIFEQDLSGALDEFRGARTERNKEDRARKIITSLDTIESMAKPNAKLSHFYNFLLNSSKVYR
;
A
#
# COMPACT_ATOMS: atom_id res chain seq x y z
N MET A 1 -3.02 6.86 19.07
CA MET A 1 -3.87 5.69 18.95
C MET A 1 -5.28 6.11 18.65
N GLU A 2 -6.05 5.32 17.94
CA GLU A 2 -7.44 5.52 17.56
C GLU A 2 -8.24 4.27 17.92
N HIS A 3 -9.53 4.42 18.18
CA HIS A 3 -10.43 3.30 18.42
C HIS A 3 -11.15 2.94 17.11
N PHE A 4 -11.15 1.68 16.72
CA PHE A 4 -11.93 1.21 15.56
C PHE A 4 -13.42 1.40 15.83
N TYR A 5 -13.93 0.87 16.94
CA TYR A 5 -15.26 1.19 17.47
C TYR A 5 -15.14 2.44 18.35
N PRO A 6 -15.85 3.53 18.04
CA PRO A 6 -15.70 4.79 18.76
C PRO A 6 -15.99 4.62 20.26
N LYS A 7 -15.05 5.04 21.11
CA LYS A 7 -15.21 4.96 22.56
C LYS A 7 -16.43 5.72 23.12
N SER A 8 -16.91 6.72 22.40
CA SER A 8 -18.13 7.47 22.76
C SER A 8 -19.41 6.68 22.59
N LEU A 9 -19.39 5.63 21.74
CA LEU A 9 -20.55 4.75 21.49
C LEU A 9 -20.35 3.37 22.13
N TYR A 10 -19.11 2.91 22.29
CA TYR A 10 -18.73 1.58 22.75
C TYR A 10 -17.72 1.70 23.90
N THR A 11 -18.15 2.21 25.04
CA THR A 11 -17.29 2.48 26.20
C THR A 11 -16.68 1.21 26.78
N GLU A 12 -17.39 0.09 26.71
CA GLU A 12 -16.95 -1.23 27.14
C GLU A 12 -15.75 -1.76 26.34
N ARG A 13 -15.62 -1.32 25.08
CA ARG A 13 -14.54 -1.71 24.17
C ARG A 13 -13.32 -0.78 24.20
N THR A 14 -13.30 0.22 25.06
CA THR A 14 -12.27 1.27 25.10
C THR A 14 -10.85 0.70 25.30
N PHE A 15 -10.73 -0.36 26.09
CA PHE A 15 -9.45 -0.98 26.45
C PHE A 15 -9.19 -2.32 25.76
N GLU A 16 -10.05 -2.73 24.83
CA GLU A 16 -9.82 -3.91 24.01
C GLU A 16 -8.65 -3.63 23.05
N TRP A 17 -7.62 -4.52 23.08
CA TRP A 17 -6.44 -4.36 22.25
C TRP A 17 -6.76 -4.33 20.75
N GLU A 18 -7.66 -5.19 20.32
CA GLU A 18 -8.14 -5.29 18.92
C GLU A 18 -8.93 -4.06 18.46
N ASN A 19 -9.40 -3.26 19.40
CA ASN A 19 -10.07 -1.98 19.12
C ASN A 19 -9.08 -0.81 18.97
N LEU A 20 -7.80 -1.00 19.28
CA LEU A 20 -6.79 0.06 19.28
C LEU A 20 -5.96 0.05 18.00
N LEU A 21 -6.15 1.05 17.15
CA LEU A 21 -5.44 1.19 15.88
C LEU A 21 -4.34 2.24 15.95
N TYR A 22 -3.21 1.95 15.31
CA TYR A 22 -2.20 2.97 15.06
C TYR A 22 -2.65 3.88 13.90
N CYS A 23 -3.08 5.07 14.22
CA CYS A 23 -3.60 6.04 13.26
C CYS A 23 -2.94 7.41 13.43
N CYS A 24 -2.68 8.12 12.33
CA CYS A 24 -2.21 9.49 12.41
C CYS A 24 -3.36 10.44 12.77
N LYS A 25 -3.04 11.53 13.49
CA LYS A 25 -4.00 12.53 13.96
C LYS A 25 -4.99 13.01 12.88
N GLN A 26 -4.50 13.20 11.66
CA GLN A 26 -5.33 13.71 10.56
C GLN A 26 -6.41 12.72 10.11
N ARG A 27 -6.15 11.41 10.13
CA ARG A 27 -7.15 10.38 9.81
C ARG A 27 -8.10 10.14 10.95
N ASN A 28 -7.59 10.18 12.16
CA ASN A 28 -8.42 10.16 13.36
C ASN A 28 -9.47 11.28 13.30
N ASN A 29 -9.04 12.51 13.02
CA ASN A 29 -9.95 13.66 12.88
C ASN A 29 -10.95 13.53 11.72
N LYS A 30 -10.72 12.66 10.74
CA LYS A 30 -11.70 12.41 9.67
C LYS A 30 -12.71 11.33 10.05
N LYS A 31 -12.25 10.25 10.65
CA LYS A 31 -13.12 9.16 11.11
C LYS A 31 -14.04 9.63 12.25
N LEU A 32 -13.53 10.43 13.20
CA LEU A 32 -14.28 10.90 14.36
C LEU A 32 -15.08 9.78 15.04
N ASN A 33 -16.37 10.06 15.32
CA ASN A 33 -17.30 9.13 15.95
C ASN A 33 -18.10 8.30 14.92
N HIS A 34 -17.51 8.01 13.74
CA HIS A 34 -18.15 7.13 12.77
C HIS A 34 -18.44 5.77 13.41
N ASP A 35 -19.69 5.38 13.44
CA ASP A 35 -20.13 4.10 13.98
C ASP A 35 -19.75 2.97 13.04
N THR A 36 -18.64 2.29 13.34
CA THR A 36 -18.10 1.20 12.52
C THR A 36 -18.87 -0.12 12.67
N TYR A 37 -19.71 -0.26 13.70
CA TYR A 37 -20.58 -1.41 13.86
C TYR A 37 -21.81 -1.29 12.96
N GLN A 38 -22.47 -0.15 12.99
CA GLN A 38 -23.67 0.10 12.17
C GLN A 38 -23.30 0.34 10.69
N PHE A 39 -22.18 1.01 10.43
CA PHE A 39 -21.69 1.32 9.10
C PHE A 39 -20.26 0.82 8.92
N PRO A 40 -20.08 -0.48 8.62
CA PRO A 40 -18.77 -1.11 8.57
C PRO A 40 -17.80 -0.42 7.63
N ILE A 41 -16.55 -0.33 8.07
CA ILE A 41 -15.37 0.03 7.27
C ILE A 41 -14.35 -1.08 7.38
N VAL A 42 -13.36 -1.11 6.50
CA VAL A 42 -12.30 -2.12 6.52
C VAL A 42 -11.55 -2.07 7.85
N ASN A 43 -11.48 -3.20 8.54
CA ASN A 43 -10.73 -3.36 9.79
C ASN A 43 -9.32 -3.87 9.47
N PRO A 44 -8.26 -3.09 9.71
CA PRO A 44 -6.90 -3.51 9.37
C PRO A 44 -6.36 -4.69 10.20
N TYR A 45 -7.07 -5.14 11.24
CA TYR A 45 -6.73 -6.35 11.98
C TYR A 45 -7.26 -7.62 11.31
N ASP A 46 -8.49 -7.56 10.79
CA ASP A 46 -9.23 -8.74 10.34
C ASP A 46 -9.25 -8.84 8.80
N ASP A 47 -9.11 -7.72 8.12
CA ASP A 47 -9.33 -7.61 6.68
C ASP A 47 -8.02 -7.44 5.92
N ASP A 48 -7.87 -8.17 4.79
CA ASP A 48 -6.79 -7.90 3.85
C ASP A 48 -7.18 -6.71 2.94
N PRO A 49 -6.44 -5.60 2.96
CA PRO A 49 -6.69 -4.47 2.07
C PRO A 49 -6.73 -4.84 0.58
N ALA A 50 -6.05 -5.92 0.18
CA ALA A 50 -6.03 -6.39 -1.19
C ALA A 50 -7.41 -6.88 -1.68
N ASP A 51 -8.28 -7.34 -0.79
CA ASP A 51 -9.63 -7.78 -1.16
C ASP A 51 -10.59 -6.61 -1.45
N TYR A 52 -10.33 -5.47 -0.83
CA TYR A 52 -11.20 -4.29 -0.86
C TYR A 52 -10.78 -3.25 -1.87
N PHE A 53 -9.46 -3.04 -2.03
CA PHE A 53 -8.93 -1.89 -2.76
C PHE A 53 -8.12 -2.29 -3.99
N THR A 54 -8.19 -1.43 -4.98
CA THR A 54 -7.31 -1.40 -6.15
C THR A 54 -6.84 0.03 -6.39
N TYR A 55 -6.02 0.22 -7.41
CA TYR A 55 -5.55 1.55 -7.78
C TYR A 55 -5.75 1.80 -9.27
N MET A 56 -6.07 3.04 -9.59
CA MET A 56 -5.96 3.61 -10.93
C MET A 56 -4.89 4.70 -10.83
N ASP A 57 -3.70 4.40 -11.31
CA ASP A 57 -2.48 5.17 -11.06
C ASP A 57 -2.24 5.38 -9.55
N ILE A 58 -2.31 6.63 -9.09
CA ILE A 58 -2.13 7.01 -7.68
C ILE A 58 -3.44 7.05 -6.88
N MET A 59 -4.58 6.88 -7.55
CA MET A 59 -5.91 6.96 -6.93
C MET A 59 -6.34 5.59 -6.42
N ILE A 60 -6.61 5.50 -5.12
CA ILE A 60 -7.23 4.32 -4.54
C ILE A 60 -8.69 4.23 -4.95
N LYS A 61 -9.13 3.04 -5.30
CA LYS A 61 -10.50 2.72 -5.69
C LYS A 61 -10.98 1.48 -4.93
N SER A 62 -12.27 1.40 -4.70
CA SER A 62 -12.92 0.17 -4.28
C SER A 62 -12.92 -0.84 -5.43
N LYS A 63 -12.72 -2.12 -5.12
CA LYS A 63 -12.93 -3.20 -6.09
C LYS A 63 -14.42 -3.36 -6.40
N ASN A 64 -14.73 -3.75 -7.63
CA ASN A 64 -16.10 -4.05 -8.05
C ASN A 64 -16.47 -5.49 -7.67
N ASN A 65 -16.71 -5.72 -6.38
CA ASN A 65 -17.10 -7.00 -5.78
C ASN A 65 -18.15 -6.79 -4.68
N SER A 66 -18.51 -7.83 -3.95
CA SER A 66 -19.49 -7.76 -2.83
C SER A 66 -19.05 -6.84 -1.68
N LEU A 67 -17.76 -6.49 -1.59
CA LEU A 67 -17.17 -5.64 -0.55
C LEU A 67 -17.09 -4.17 -0.95
N HIS A 68 -17.60 -3.82 -2.15
CA HIS A 68 -17.49 -2.48 -2.74
C HIS A 68 -17.99 -1.36 -1.81
N GLU A 69 -19.14 -1.53 -1.17
CA GLU A 69 -19.72 -0.51 -0.30
C GLU A 69 -18.87 -0.25 0.94
N ILE A 70 -18.31 -1.30 1.54
CA ILE A 70 -17.42 -1.20 2.72
C ILE A 70 -16.14 -0.47 2.30
N ALA A 71 -15.57 -0.85 1.17
CA ALA A 71 -14.36 -0.25 0.62
C ALA A 71 -14.55 1.24 0.31
N ASP A 72 -15.63 1.60 -0.39
CA ASP A 72 -15.95 2.97 -0.76
C ASP A 72 -16.22 3.84 0.49
N ARG A 73 -16.94 3.32 1.46
CA ARG A 73 -17.14 3.97 2.76
C ARG A 73 -15.83 4.20 3.48
N THR A 74 -14.93 3.22 3.49
CA THR A 74 -13.59 3.33 4.09
C THR A 74 -12.78 4.44 3.44
N ILE A 75 -12.78 4.50 2.10
CA ILE A 75 -12.07 5.56 1.34
C ILE A 75 -12.56 6.94 1.78
N ARG A 76 -13.87 7.14 1.90
CA ARG A 76 -14.47 8.42 2.30
C ARG A 76 -14.22 8.74 3.77
N VAL A 77 -14.56 7.84 4.67
CA VAL A 77 -14.48 8.03 6.13
C VAL A 77 -13.04 8.24 6.59
N CYS A 78 -12.10 7.43 6.10
CA CYS A 78 -10.69 7.54 6.45
C CYS A 78 -9.92 8.56 5.60
N GLY A 79 -10.56 9.18 4.61
CA GLY A 79 -9.95 10.17 3.73
C GLY A 79 -8.74 9.65 2.96
N LEU A 80 -8.84 8.43 2.40
CA LEU A 80 -7.75 7.77 1.69
C LEU A 80 -7.38 8.45 0.35
N THR A 81 -8.20 9.40 -0.12
CA THR A 81 -7.95 10.25 -1.28
C THR A 81 -7.42 11.64 -0.91
N SER A 82 -6.96 11.83 0.34
CA SER A 82 -6.41 13.13 0.76
C SER A 82 -5.16 13.49 -0.04
N TYR A 83 -4.94 14.80 -0.30
CA TYR A 83 -3.78 15.33 -1.02
C TYR A 83 -2.45 14.76 -0.53
N ARG A 84 -2.26 14.63 0.79
CA ARG A 84 -1.04 14.07 1.38
C ARG A 84 -0.78 12.63 0.91
N LEU A 85 -1.82 11.80 0.83
CA LEU A 85 -1.68 10.41 0.38
C LEU A 85 -1.49 10.31 -1.13
N ILE A 86 -2.19 11.14 -1.89
CA ILE A 86 -2.02 11.23 -3.34
C ILE A 86 -0.58 11.66 -3.64
N SER A 87 -0.08 12.72 -3.01
CA SER A 87 1.31 13.18 -3.17
C SER A 87 2.34 12.11 -2.78
N ALA A 88 2.09 11.36 -1.69
CA ALA A 88 2.98 10.27 -1.29
C ALA A 88 3.01 9.13 -2.31
N ARG A 89 1.84 8.72 -2.84
CA ARG A 89 1.75 7.71 -3.90
C ARG A 89 2.37 8.19 -5.21
N SER A 90 2.19 9.46 -5.57
CA SER A 90 2.81 10.05 -6.76
C SER A 90 4.33 9.95 -6.72
N LYS A 91 4.95 10.27 -5.58
CA LYS A 91 6.40 10.12 -5.39
C LYS A 91 6.85 8.67 -5.54
N ILE A 92 6.10 7.74 -4.95
CA ILE A 92 6.37 6.30 -5.10
C ILE A 92 6.26 5.87 -6.55
N LEU A 93 5.21 6.26 -7.26
CA LEU A 93 5.00 5.89 -8.65
C LEU A 93 6.13 6.38 -9.55
N VAL A 94 6.57 7.64 -9.37
CA VAL A 94 7.69 8.20 -10.15
C VAL A 94 8.97 7.41 -9.89
N ASN A 95 9.32 7.16 -8.63
CA ASN A 95 10.51 6.38 -8.28
C ASN A 95 10.42 4.95 -8.81
N PHE A 96 9.24 4.34 -8.76
CA PHE A 96 9.03 2.99 -9.29
C PHE A 96 9.20 2.93 -10.81
N ARG A 97 8.74 3.95 -11.55
CA ARG A 97 8.94 4.02 -13.00
C ARG A 97 10.42 4.19 -13.39
N ILE A 98 11.16 4.99 -12.65
CA ILE A 98 12.62 5.11 -12.81
C ILE A 98 13.27 3.74 -12.57
N PHE A 99 12.91 3.07 -11.48
CA PHE A 99 13.40 1.73 -11.18
C PHE A 99 13.10 0.71 -12.30
N GLU A 100 11.88 0.73 -12.88
CA GLU A 100 11.55 -0.16 -14.02
C GLU A 100 12.45 0.11 -15.23
N GLN A 101 12.74 1.38 -15.53
CA GLN A 101 13.65 1.76 -16.61
C GLN A 101 15.07 1.28 -16.34
N ASP A 102 15.59 1.53 -15.14
CA ASP A 102 16.95 1.13 -14.75
C ASP A 102 17.09 -0.40 -14.76
N LEU A 103 16.10 -1.13 -14.28
CA LEU A 103 16.06 -2.58 -14.29
C LEU A 103 16.05 -3.12 -15.72
N SER A 104 15.24 -2.55 -16.60
CA SER A 104 15.22 -2.94 -18.02
C SER A 104 16.58 -2.73 -18.68
N GLY A 105 17.20 -1.57 -18.48
CA GLY A 105 18.55 -1.29 -18.98
C GLY A 105 19.61 -2.24 -18.43
N ALA A 106 19.56 -2.53 -17.12
CA ALA A 106 20.49 -3.47 -16.49
C ALA A 106 20.33 -4.91 -17.01
N LEU A 107 19.11 -5.34 -17.33
CA LEU A 107 18.83 -6.64 -17.95
C LEU A 107 19.40 -6.71 -19.36
N ASP A 108 19.27 -5.65 -20.17
CA ASP A 108 19.83 -5.60 -21.51
C ASP A 108 21.36 -5.60 -21.49
N GLU A 109 21.97 -4.88 -20.55
CA GLU A 109 23.39 -4.93 -20.34
C GLU A 109 23.88 -6.31 -19.89
N PHE A 110 23.15 -7.00 -19.01
CA PHE A 110 23.45 -8.37 -18.59
C PHE A 110 23.42 -9.33 -19.80
N ARG A 111 22.38 -9.23 -20.64
CA ARG A 111 22.24 -10.04 -21.86
C ARG A 111 23.38 -9.77 -22.85
N GLY A 112 23.86 -8.54 -22.94
CA GLY A 112 24.97 -8.13 -23.82
C GLY A 112 26.37 -8.41 -23.27
N ALA A 113 26.49 -8.90 -22.01
CA ALA A 113 27.80 -9.16 -21.39
C ALA A 113 28.51 -10.34 -22.04
N ARG A 114 29.79 -10.13 -22.46
CA ARG A 114 30.60 -11.14 -23.16
C ARG A 114 31.43 -12.02 -22.26
N THR A 115 31.64 -11.64 -20.99
CA THR A 115 32.47 -12.39 -20.04
C THR A 115 31.63 -12.80 -18.83
N GLU A 116 31.92 -13.98 -18.26
CA GLU A 116 31.20 -14.44 -17.07
C GLU A 116 31.34 -13.48 -15.88
N ARG A 117 32.55 -12.94 -15.67
CA ARG A 117 32.77 -11.94 -14.61
C ARG A 117 31.84 -10.72 -14.74
N ASN A 118 31.70 -10.19 -15.96
CA ASN A 118 30.79 -9.04 -16.20
C ASN A 118 29.32 -9.42 -16.00
N LYS A 119 28.92 -10.64 -16.35
CA LYS A 119 27.58 -11.15 -16.07
C LYS A 119 27.32 -11.25 -14.57
N GLU A 120 28.25 -11.85 -13.82
CA GLU A 120 28.11 -11.97 -12.35
C GLU A 120 27.99 -10.61 -11.66
N ASP A 121 28.84 -9.64 -12.03
CA ASP A 121 28.80 -8.29 -11.45
C ASP A 121 27.49 -7.57 -11.75
N ARG A 122 26.95 -7.73 -12.96
CA ARG A 122 25.66 -7.14 -13.36
C ARG A 122 24.48 -7.84 -12.70
N ALA A 123 24.51 -9.19 -12.64
CA ALA A 123 23.50 -9.96 -11.94
C ALA A 123 23.39 -9.56 -10.45
N ARG A 124 24.53 -9.37 -9.79
CA ARG A 124 24.58 -8.95 -8.39
C ARG A 124 23.92 -7.57 -8.18
N LYS A 125 24.16 -6.60 -9.07
CA LYS A 125 23.54 -5.29 -9.03
C LYS A 125 22.03 -5.37 -9.21
N ILE A 126 21.56 -6.19 -10.16
CA ILE A 126 20.14 -6.43 -10.40
C ILE A 126 19.47 -7.00 -9.15
N ILE A 127 20.06 -8.06 -8.56
CA ILE A 127 19.53 -8.70 -7.33
C ILE A 127 19.42 -7.68 -6.19
N THR A 128 20.47 -6.90 -5.93
CA THR A 128 20.46 -5.87 -4.88
C THR A 128 19.36 -4.83 -5.09
N SER A 129 19.10 -4.43 -6.33
CA SER A 129 18.01 -3.49 -6.66
C SER A 129 16.64 -4.11 -6.43
N LEU A 130 16.44 -5.38 -6.81
CA LEU A 130 15.22 -6.13 -6.56
C LEU A 130 14.93 -6.28 -5.06
N ASP A 131 15.93 -6.69 -4.27
CA ASP A 131 15.83 -6.83 -2.82
C ASP A 131 15.40 -5.51 -2.16
N THR A 132 15.90 -4.38 -2.67
CA THR A 132 15.53 -3.05 -2.17
C THR A 132 14.05 -2.75 -2.41
N ILE A 133 13.56 -2.98 -3.62
CA ILE A 133 12.13 -2.76 -3.96
C ILE A 133 11.23 -3.71 -3.18
N GLU A 134 11.59 -4.98 -3.08
CA GLU A 134 10.82 -5.97 -2.31
C GLU A 134 10.73 -5.58 -0.83
N SER A 135 11.79 -5.01 -0.27
CA SER A 135 11.78 -4.53 1.11
C SER A 135 10.72 -3.46 1.36
N MET A 136 10.43 -2.63 0.35
CA MET A 136 9.41 -1.56 0.42
C MET A 136 7.98 -2.10 0.30
N ALA A 137 7.82 -3.31 -0.21
CA ALA A 137 6.53 -4.00 -0.33
C ALA A 137 6.16 -4.84 0.91
N LYS A 138 7.07 -4.99 1.89
CA LYS A 138 6.80 -5.74 3.12
C LYS A 138 5.64 -5.13 3.92
N PRO A 139 4.84 -5.94 4.64
CA PRO A 139 3.62 -5.47 5.34
C PRO A 139 3.84 -4.32 6.31
N ASN A 140 5.01 -4.25 6.94
CA ASN A 140 5.38 -3.18 7.88
C ASN A 140 5.90 -1.91 7.21
N ALA A 141 6.12 -1.92 5.90
CA ALA A 141 6.59 -0.75 5.18
C ALA A 141 5.44 0.23 4.88
N LYS A 142 5.78 1.52 4.87
CA LYS A 142 4.80 2.57 4.57
C LYS A 142 4.29 2.45 3.14
N LEU A 143 2.97 2.40 2.99
CA LEU A 143 2.28 2.24 1.70
C LEU A 143 2.64 0.92 0.97
N SER A 144 2.99 -0.13 1.72
CA SER A 144 3.34 -1.46 1.18
C SER A 144 2.29 -2.02 0.21
N HIS A 145 1.00 -1.85 0.51
CA HIS A 145 -0.08 -2.28 -0.38
C HIS A 145 -0.02 -1.58 -1.75
N PHE A 146 0.38 -0.31 -1.82
CA PHE A 146 0.57 0.38 -3.09
C PHE A 146 1.81 -0.11 -3.85
N TYR A 147 2.92 -0.39 -3.14
CA TYR A 147 4.10 -1.02 -3.74
C TYR A 147 3.77 -2.40 -4.31
N ASN A 148 3.06 -3.25 -3.56
CA ASN A 148 2.61 -4.56 -4.04
C ASN A 148 1.73 -4.45 -5.28
N PHE A 149 0.83 -3.49 -5.34
CA PHE A 149 0.04 -3.21 -6.54
C PHE A 149 0.92 -2.87 -7.74
N LEU A 150 1.93 -2.01 -7.58
CA LEU A 150 2.86 -1.63 -8.66
C LEU A 150 3.70 -2.82 -9.13
N LEU A 151 4.26 -3.61 -8.21
CA LEU A 151 5.02 -4.82 -8.54
C LEU A 151 4.17 -5.81 -9.34
N ASN A 152 2.96 -6.07 -8.89
CA ASN A 152 2.01 -6.97 -9.58
C ASN A 152 1.56 -6.44 -10.95
N SER A 153 1.68 -5.15 -11.20
CA SER A 153 1.31 -4.51 -12.47
C SER A 153 2.51 -4.35 -13.42
N SER A 154 3.73 -4.50 -12.93
CA SER A 154 4.95 -4.30 -13.69
C SER A 154 5.16 -5.41 -14.71
N LYS A 155 5.52 -5.04 -15.94
CA LYS A 155 5.91 -5.98 -17.00
C LYS A 155 7.39 -6.36 -16.93
N VAL A 156 8.20 -5.57 -16.27
CA VAL A 156 9.67 -5.78 -16.16
C VAL A 156 9.98 -6.68 -14.98
N TYR A 157 9.21 -6.56 -13.89
CA TYR A 157 9.40 -7.35 -12.67
C TYR A 157 8.91 -8.80 -12.81
N ARG A 158 7.94 -9.08 -13.67
CA ARG A 158 7.41 -10.42 -13.98
C ARG A 158 8.29 -11.13 -15.01
#